data_0c0785ab9ee5ec659dca4478ba655177
#
_entry.id   0c0785ab9ee5ec659dca4478ba655177
#
_cell.length_a   1.000
_cell.length_b   1.000
_cell.length_c   1.000
_cell.angle_alpha   90.00
_cell.angle_beta   90.00
_cell.angle_gamma   90.00
#
_symmetry.space_group_name_H-M   'P 1'
#
loop_
_entity.id
_entity.type
_entity.pdbx_description
1 polymer ?
#
loop_
_entity_poly.entity_id
_entity_poly.type
_entity_poly.pdbx_seq_one_letter_code
_entity_poly.pdbx_strand_id
1 'polypeptide(L)'
;MIKHLTLLGTVLLFSSQILLAQWKPAGDKIRTFWAEKVDVNNVLPEYPRPIMERSDWQNLNGLWNYAVLPLGQSAPTTFDGKILVPFAIESSLSGVGKTLGMEKELWYQRVFNIP
;
A
#
# COMPACT_ATOMS: atom_id res chain seq x y z
N MET A 1 -19.67 -3.98 -63.25
CA MET A 1 -18.98 -4.85 -62.24
C MET A 1 -18.43 -3.95 -61.17
N ILE A 2 -19.12 -3.83 -60.05
CA ILE A 2 -18.72 -3.00 -58.90
C ILE A 2 -18.17 -3.96 -57.87
N LYS A 3 -16.87 -3.85 -57.55
CA LYS A 3 -16.24 -4.63 -56.53
C LYS A 3 -16.43 -3.90 -55.18
N HIS A 4 -17.21 -4.47 -54.29
CA HIS A 4 -17.34 -4.02 -52.89
C HIS A 4 -16.12 -4.44 -52.14
N LEU A 5 -15.29 -3.45 -51.77
CA LEU A 5 -14.15 -3.62 -50.86
C LEU A 5 -14.67 -3.46 -49.44
N THR A 6 -14.92 -4.59 -48.77
CA THR A 6 -15.27 -4.61 -47.33
C THR A 6 -14.01 -4.35 -46.47
N LEU A 7 -13.92 -3.13 -45.95
CA LEU A 7 -12.89 -2.75 -44.99
C LEU A 7 -13.24 -3.33 -43.62
N LEU A 8 -12.62 -4.45 -43.26
CA LEU A 8 -12.75 -5.07 -41.95
C LEU A 8 -11.91 -4.28 -40.93
N GLY A 9 -12.56 -3.34 -40.24
CA GLY A 9 -11.96 -2.59 -39.19
C GLY A 9 -11.73 -3.45 -37.93
N THR A 10 -10.51 -3.89 -37.71
CA THR A 10 -10.11 -4.58 -36.47
C THR A 10 -10.00 -3.53 -35.35
N VAL A 11 -11.03 -3.43 -34.53
CA VAL A 11 -10.99 -2.62 -33.30
C VAL A 11 -10.13 -3.37 -32.29
N LEU A 12 -8.88 -2.96 -32.15
CA LEU A 12 -8.00 -3.35 -31.05
C LEU A 12 -8.51 -2.70 -29.76
N LEU A 13 -9.28 -3.48 -28.98
CA LEU A 13 -9.61 -3.13 -27.60
C LEU A 13 -8.32 -3.25 -26.77
N PHE A 14 -7.63 -2.15 -26.57
CA PHE A 14 -6.62 -2.02 -25.52
C PHE A 14 -7.34 -2.05 -24.17
N SER A 15 -7.52 -3.23 -23.61
CA SER A 15 -7.84 -3.36 -22.19
C SER A 15 -6.60 -2.95 -21.40
N SER A 16 -6.56 -1.70 -20.95
CA SER A 16 -5.59 -1.22 -19.96
C SER A 16 -5.85 -2.00 -18.66
N GLN A 17 -5.11 -3.07 -18.48
CA GLN A 17 -5.04 -3.77 -17.20
C GLN A 17 -4.38 -2.79 -16.23
N ILE A 18 -5.18 -2.19 -15.34
CA ILE A 18 -4.66 -1.48 -14.18
C ILE A 18 -4.00 -2.57 -13.33
N LEU A 19 -2.68 -2.75 -13.50
CA LEU A 19 -1.88 -3.53 -12.57
C LEU A 19 -1.92 -2.75 -11.25
N LEU A 20 -2.86 -3.09 -10.39
CA LEU A 20 -2.76 -2.74 -9.00
C LEU A 20 -1.47 -3.39 -8.51
N ALA A 21 -0.45 -2.58 -8.27
CA ALA A 21 0.83 -3.06 -7.77
C ALA A 21 0.56 -3.81 -6.47
N GLN A 22 0.56 -5.14 -6.56
CA GLN A 22 0.35 -6.01 -5.41
C GLN A 22 1.51 -5.75 -4.43
N TRP A 23 1.17 -5.45 -3.17
CA TRP A 23 2.16 -5.27 -2.13
C TRP A 23 3.06 -6.52 -2.03
N LYS A 24 4.34 -6.29 -1.82
CA LYS A 24 5.34 -7.31 -1.52
C LYS A 24 6.35 -6.76 -0.52
N PRO A 25 6.96 -7.62 0.31
CA PRO A 25 8.06 -7.20 1.17
C PRO A 25 9.20 -6.59 0.37
N ALA A 26 9.81 -5.53 0.89
CA ALA A 26 10.91 -4.84 0.23
C ALA A 26 12.25 -5.59 0.40
N GLY A 27 13.06 -5.60 -0.67
CA GLY A 27 14.40 -6.18 -0.67
C GLY A 27 14.43 -7.70 -0.46
N ASP A 28 15.64 -8.19 -0.18
CA ASP A 28 15.99 -9.63 -0.02
C ASP A 28 16.43 -9.97 1.41
N LYS A 29 16.10 -9.11 2.39
CA LYS A 29 16.47 -9.34 3.80
C LYS A 29 15.93 -10.67 4.32
N ILE A 30 16.68 -11.30 5.20
CA ILE A 30 16.26 -12.53 5.90
C ILE A 30 14.93 -12.24 6.62
N ARG A 31 13.98 -13.15 6.39
CA ARG A 31 12.64 -13.08 6.97
C ARG A 31 12.39 -14.28 7.87
N THR A 32 11.60 -14.05 8.90
CA THR A 32 11.12 -15.13 9.76
C THR A 32 9.93 -15.83 9.12
N PHE A 33 9.63 -17.04 9.57
CA PHE A 33 8.43 -17.78 9.19
C PHE A 33 7.12 -16.96 9.38
N TRP A 34 7.07 -16.10 10.41
CA TRP A 34 5.92 -15.22 10.67
C TRP A 34 5.76 -14.14 9.61
N ALA A 35 6.87 -13.66 9.05
CA ALA A 35 6.86 -12.67 7.99
C ALA A 35 6.20 -13.18 6.69
N GLU A 36 6.31 -14.48 6.44
CA GLU A 36 5.69 -15.13 5.27
C GLU A 36 4.17 -15.28 5.39
N LYS A 37 3.65 -15.19 6.62
CA LYS A 37 2.23 -15.31 6.92
C LYS A 37 1.47 -13.99 6.98
N VAL A 38 2.16 -12.87 6.73
CA VAL A 38 1.51 -11.55 6.77
C VAL A 38 0.53 -11.42 5.62
N ASP A 39 -0.75 -11.32 5.96
CA ASP A 39 -1.82 -10.99 5.02
C ASP A 39 -2.05 -9.48 5.00
N VAL A 40 -1.89 -8.86 3.85
CA VAL A 40 -2.06 -7.41 3.63
C VAL A 40 -3.48 -6.93 3.93
N ASN A 41 -4.46 -7.80 3.73
CA ASN A 41 -5.87 -7.48 3.96
C ASN A 41 -6.30 -7.71 5.41
N ASN A 42 -5.49 -8.41 6.19
CA ASN A 42 -5.81 -8.75 7.58
C ASN A 42 -4.55 -8.71 8.45
N VAL A 43 -3.89 -7.56 8.50
CA VAL A 43 -2.62 -7.35 9.20
C VAL A 43 -2.86 -7.25 10.70
N LEU A 44 -2.32 -8.20 11.47
CA LEU A 44 -2.38 -8.22 12.93
C LEU A 44 -3.80 -7.83 13.44
N PRO A 45 -4.80 -8.66 13.18
CA PRO A 45 -6.21 -8.32 13.46
C PRO A 45 -6.54 -8.36 14.96
N GLU A 46 -5.66 -8.89 15.79
CA GLU A 46 -5.90 -9.08 17.20
C GLU A 46 -6.05 -7.74 17.92
N TYR A 47 -6.97 -7.71 18.87
CA TYR A 47 -7.11 -6.56 19.76
C TYR A 47 -5.83 -6.39 20.60
N PRO A 48 -5.21 -5.18 20.64
CA PRO A 48 -3.87 -5.00 21.22
C PRO A 48 -3.81 -5.18 22.74
N ARG A 49 -4.97 -5.15 23.43
CA ARG A 49 -5.09 -5.31 24.88
C ARG A 49 -6.26 -6.24 25.23
N PRO A 50 -6.10 -7.55 25.11
CA PRO A 50 -7.21 -8.51 25.22
C PRO A 50 -7.93 -8.49 26.57
N ILE A 51 -7.29 -8.01 27.63
CA ILE A 51 -7.92 -7.86 28.97
C ILE A 51 -8.76 -6.58 29.12
N MET A 52 -8.76 -5.69 28.14
CA MET A 52 -9.47 -4.41 28.15
C MET A 52 -10.18 -4.16 26.81
N GLU A 53 -10.74 -5.20 26.22
CA GLU A 53 -11.47 -5.12 24.95
C GLU A 53 -12.64 -4.15 25.02
N ARG A 54 -12.85 -3.43 23.91
CA ARG A 54 -14.01 -2.57 23.69
C ARG A 54 -14.78 -3.09 22.47
N SER A 55 -16.12 -3.03 22.55
CA SER A 55 -16.98 -3.44 21.44
C SER A 55 -16.78 -2.57 20.18
N ASP A 56 -16.58 -1.28 20.42
CA ASP A 56 -16.47 -0.28 19.33
C ASP A 56 -14.99 0.00 19.01
N TRP A 57 -14.34 -0.98 18.42
CA TRP A 57 -12.95 -0.89 18.01
C TRP A 57 -12.79 -1.22 16.53
N GLN A 58 -12.01 -0.43 15.84
CA GLN A 58 -11.69 -0.64 14.42
C GLN A 58 -10.18 -0.74 14.23
N ASN A 59 -9.74 -1.85 13.62
CA ASN A 59 -8.35 -2.02 13.22
C ASN A 59 -8.07 -1.17 11.97
N LEU A 60 -7.10 -0.26 12.07
CA LEU A 60 -6.66 0.58 10.95
C LEU A 60 -5.35 0.08 10.32
N ASN A 61 -4.84 -1.10 10.69
CA ASN A 61 -3.70 -1.72 10.04
C ASN A 61 -4.00 -2.01 8.56
N GLY A 62 -2.96 -2.09 7.74
CA GLY A 62 -3.09 -2.33 6.31
C GLY A 62 -2.34 -1.31 5.47
N LEU A 63 -2.68 -1.18 4.20
CA LEU A 63 -2.00 -0.28 3.27
C LEU A 63 -2.44 1.17 3.47
N TRP A 64 -1.45 2.04 3.72
CA TRP A 64 -1.60 3.49 3.81
C TRP A 64 -0.81 4.15 2.68
N ASN A 65 -1.20 5.36 2.29
CA ASN A 65 -0.33 6.22 1.48
C ASN A 65 0.82 6.71 2.36
N TYR A 66 2.03 6.85 1.80
CA TYR A 66 3.13 7.49 2.49
C TYR A 66 3.87 8.47 1.59
N ALA A 67 4.50 9.46 2.20
CA ALA A 67 5.45 10.35 1.55
C ALA A 67 6.59 10.68 2.50
N VAL A 68 7.81 10.81 1.98
CA VAL A 68 9.00 11.22 2.73
C VAL A 68 9.40 12.61 2.27
N LEU A 69 9.26 13.59 3.15
CA LEU A 69 9.59 14.98 2.86
C LEU A 69 10.75 15.48 3.73
N PRO A 70 11.45 16.54 3.32
CA PRO A 70 12.33 17.28 4.20
C PRO A 70 11.57 17.82 5.42
N LEU A 71 12.24 17.85 6.58
CA LEU A 71 11.64 18.30 7.84
C LEU A 71 11.09 19.74 7.73
N GLY A 72 9.90 19.95 8.28
CA GLY A 72 9.24 21.28 8.33
C GLY A 72 8.49 21.67 7.06
N GLN A 73 8.26 20.75 6.14
CA GLN A 73 7.42 21.02 4.98
C GLN A 73 5.92 20.84 5.29
N SER A 74 5.08 21.50 4.48
CA SER A 74 3.62 21.31 4.52
C SER A 74 3.23 19.90 4.12
N ALA A 75 2.03 19.46 4.53
CA ALA A 75 1.48 18.17 4.18
C ALA A 75 1.54 17.90 2.67
N PRO A 76 1.93 16.69 2.25
CA PRO A 76 2.08 16.36 0.84
C PRO A 76 0.73 16.35 0.12
N THR A 77 0.74 16.83 -1.11
CA THR A 77 -0.39 16.69 -2.06
C THR A 77 -0.26 15.42 -2.90
N THR A 78 0.96 14.88 -3.02
CA THR A 78 1.28 13.65 -3.74
C THR A 78 2.02 12.70 -2.82
N PHE A 79 1.84 11.39 -3.03
CA PHE A 79 2.44 10.35 -2.19
C PHE A 79 3.42 9.51 -2.99
N ASP A 80 4.47 9.04 -2.32
CA ASP A 80 5.52 8.21 -2.92
C ASP A 80 5.03 6.78 -3.21
N GLY A 81 3.99 6.33 -2.50
CA GLY A 81 3.44 5.00 -2.68
C GLY A 81 2.62 4.50 -1.50
N LYS A 82 2.61 3.17 -1.35
CA LYS A 82 1.91 2.49 -0.26
C LYS A 82 2.90 1.89 0.73
N ILE A 83 2.55 1.97 2.01
CA ILE A 83 3.28 1.36 3.11
C ILE A 83 2.34 0.48 3.94
N LEU A 84 2.80 -0.69 4.37
CA LEU A 84 2.01 -1.59 5.20
C LEU A 84 2.18 -1.25 6.68
N VAL A 85 1.16 -0.67 7.28
CA VAL A 85 1.08 -0.36 8.71
C VAL A 85 0.65 -1.65 9.45
N PRO A 86 1.26 -1.99 10.61
CA PRO A 86 2.06 -1.16 11.50
C PRO A 86 3.59 -1.29 11.35
N PHE A 87 4.07 -1.80 10.25
CA PHE A 87 5.52 -2.00 10.07
C PHE A 87 6.24 -0.67 9.81
N ALA A 88 7.37 -0.46 10.50
CA ALA A 88 8.21 0.71 10.29
C ALA A 88 8.76 0.77 8.87
N ILE A 89 9.00 1.98 8.35
CA ILE A 89 9.46 2.20 6.96
C ILE A 89 10.75 1.45 6.63
N GLU A 90 11.63 1.23 7.62
CA GLU A 90 12.88 0.48 7.48
C GLU A 90 12.68 -1.04 7.37
N SER A 91 11.54 -1.52 7.83
CA SER A 91 11.20 -2.94 7.77
C SER A 91 10.94 -3.40 6.34
N SER A 92 11.41 -4.59 6.01
CA SER A 92 11.03 -5.27 4.76
C SER A 92 9.52 -5.43 4.63
N LEU A 93 8.83 -5.71 5.75
CA LEU A 93 7.38 -5.91 5.78
C LEU A 93 6.57 -4.63 5.56
N SER A 94 7.18 -3.46 5.68
CA SER A 94 6.51 -2.21 5.28
C SER A 94 6.23 -2.15 3.77
N GLY A 95 6.98 -2.93 2.97
CA GLY A 95 6.99 -2.85 1.51
C GLY A 95 7.88 -1.72 0.97
N VAL A 96 8.50 -0.91 1.85
CA VAL A 96 9.34 0.24 1.50
C VAL A 96 10.81 -0.03 1.76
N GLY A 97 11.18 -0.48 2.97
CA GLY A 97 12.53 -0.89 3.34
C GLY A 97 13.59 0.22 3.29
N LYS A 98 13.21 1.49 3.48
CA LYS A 98 14.09 2.66 3.40
C LYS A 98 14.42 3.18 4.78
N THR A 99 15.67 3.58 5.00
CA THR A 99 16.07 4.29 6.22
C THR A 99 15.61 5.75 6.14
N LEU A 100 14.95 6.22 7.19
CA LEU A 100 14.57 7.62 7.34
C LEU A 100 15.69 8.38 8.07
N GLY A 101 16.31 9.36 7.40
CA GLY A 101 17.30 10.25 8.02
C GLY A 101 16.64 11.28 8.94
N MET A 102 17.43 11.87 9.86
CA MET A 102 16.97 12.88 10.84
C MET A 102 16.46 14.19 10.20
N GLU A 103 16.81 14.42 8.93
CA GLU A 103 16.43 15.63 8.17
C GLU A 103 15.09 15.47 7.43
N LYS A 104 14.44 14.32 7.61
CA LYS A 104 13.22 13.96 6.90
C LYS A 104 12.11 13.61 7.85
N GLU A 105 10.90 13.80 7.38
CA GLU A 105 9.67 13.39 8.05
C GLU A 105 8.86 12.46 7.17
N LEU A 106 8.16 11.53 7.80
CA LEU A 106 7.33 10.53 7.15
C LEU A 106 5.86 10.88 7.38
N TRP A 107 5.18 11.12 6.28
CA TRP A 107 3.75 11.39 6.25
C TRP A 107 2.98 10.13 5.92
N TYR A 108 1.89 9.92 6.66
CA TYR A 108 0.95 8.83 6.43
C TYR A 108 -0.44 9.38 6.16
N GLN A 109 -1.15 8.75 5.21
CA GLN A 109 -2.54 9.07 4.94
C GLN A 109 -3.35 7.79 4.74
N ARG A 110 -4.51 7.73 5.41
CA ARG A 110 -5.54 6.73 5.19
C ARG A 110 -6.92 7.38 5.30
N VAL A 111 -7.81 6.98 4.40
CA VAL A 111 -9.23 7.30 4.49
C VAL A 111 -9.95 6.08 5.08
N PHE A 112 -10.82 6.30 6.05
CA PHE A 112 -11.65 5.27 6.66
C PHE A 112 -13.01 5.84 7.04
N ASN A 113 -14.00 4.96 7.17
CA ASN A 113 -15.34 5.33 7.62
C ASN A 113 -15.45 5.11 9.13
N ILE A 114 -16.08 6.06 9.81
CA ILE A 114 -16.49 5.91 11.21
C ILE A 114 -17.89 5.29 11.18
N PRO A 115 -18.10 4.13 11.84
CA PRO A 115 -19.40 3.48 11.89
C PRO A 115 -20.47 4.28 12.63
#